data_a89dad0730d45e3cb81984a5e98a3f0c
#
_entry.id   a89dad0730d45e3cb81984a5e98a3f0c
#
_cell.length_a   1.000
_cell.length_b   1.000
_cell.length_c   1.000
_cell.angle_alpha   90.00
_cell.angle_beta   90.00
_cell.angle_gamma   90.00
#
_symmetry.space_group_name_H-M   'P 1'
#
loop_
_entity.id
_entity.type
_entity.pdbx_description
1 polymer ?
#
loop_
_entity_poly.entity_id
_entity_poly.type
_entity_poly.pdbx_seq_one_letter_code
_entity_poly.pdbx_strand_id
1 'polypeptide(L)'
;MLKLNTLSGFGSGAAGGASPTYGYFGSGITSGSSTATDRITFATSTLAAHTDADQSYGAEADGDCSDAGSFGYGYFVAGYSSENVATTDRITFSTSTTAAHTDANTYIARSPFSGNSDGTTYGYITESGLGVADADRITFSTSVAAQNTDANLATTRRNTGSLSDGPTYGYTIGGIT
;
A
#
# COMPACT_ATOMS: atom_id res chain seq x y z
N MET A 1 18.12 -13.04 -10.96
CA MET A 1 17.13 -13.66 -10.06
C MET A 1 15.99 -12.65 -9.95
N LEU A 2 14.87 -12.93 -10.58
CA LEU A 2 13.72 -12.03 -10.60
C LEU A 2 13.14 -11.98 -9.18
N LYS A 3 13.28 -10.86 -8.48
CA LYS A 3 12.55 -10.67 -7.23
C LYS A 3 11.10 -10.36 -7.61
N LEU A 4 10.21 -11.27 -7.26
CA LEU A 4 8.77 -11.08 -7.42
C LEU A 4 8.37 -9.97 -6.45
N ASN A 5 8.03 -8.80 -6.98
CA ASN A 5 7.39 -7.77 -6.16
C ASN A 5 6.06 -8.31 -5.66
N THR A 6 5.81 -8.15 -4.39
CA THR A 6 4.56 -8.58 -3.78
C THR A 6 3.43 -7.79 -4.41
N LEU A 7 2.55 -8.50 -5.10
CA LEU A 7 1.35 -7.94 -5.69
C LEU A 7 0.36 -7.69 -4.55
N SER A 8 0.33 -6.49 -3.99
CA SER A 8 -0.77 -6.11 -3.14
C SER A 8 -1.95 -5.71 -4.03
N GLY A 9 -2.81 -6.68 -4.25
CA GLY A 9 -4.01 -6.44 -5.01
C GLY A 9 -5.04 -5.69 -4.16
N PHE A 10 -5.52 -4.55 -4.64
CA PHE A 10 -6.71 -3.91 -4.09
C PHE A 10 -7.91 -4.85 -4.29
N GLY A 11 -8.17 -5.72 -3.34
CA GLY A 11 -9.35 -6.55 -3.30
C GLY A 11 -10.57 -5.70 -2.91
N SER A 12 -11.37 -5.28 -3.89
CA SER A 12 -12.64 -4.61 -3.62
C SER A 12 -13.70 -5.63 -3.25
N GLY A 13 -13.89 -5.85 -1.97
CA GLY A 13 -15.11 -6.43 -1.43
C GLY A 13 -16.12 -5.33 -1.11
N ALA A 14 -16.65 -4.62 -2.10
CA ALA A 14 -17.66 -3.59 -1.86
C ALA A 14 -19.06 -4.18 -1.95
N ALA A 15 -19.81 -4.10 -0.88
CA ALA A 15 -21.26 -4.21 -0.94
C ALA A 15 -21.79 -3.01 -1.75
N GLY A 16 -22.15 -3.21 -3.02
CA GLY A 16 -22.95 -2.28 -3.81
C GLY A 16 -22.23 -1.15 -4.55
N GLY A 17 -20.90 -1.11 -4.59
CA GLY A 17 -20.16 -0.17 -5.42
C GLY A 17 -19.92 -0.68 -6.84
N ALA A 18 -19.74 0.21 -7.81
CA ALA A 18 -19.29 -0.16 -9.15
C ALA A 18 -17.97 -0.94 -9.04
N SER A 19 -17.83 -2.01 -9.84
CA SER A 19 -16.56 -2.74 -9.90
C SER A 19 -15.41 -1.78 -10.20
N PRO A 20 -14.26 -1.90 -9.53
CA PRO A 20 -13.14 -1.03 -9.79
C PRO A 20 -12.73 -1.15 -11.26
N THR A 21 -12.49 -0.02 -11.89
CA THR A 21 -12.09 0.01 -13.30
C THR A 21 -10.60 -0.30 -13.45
N TYR A 22 -9.81 0.10 -12.47
CA TYR A 22 -8.35 0.05 -12.51
C TYR A 22 -7.74 -0.52 -11.24
N GLY A 23 -6.59 -1.15 -11.39
CA GLY A 23 -5.65 -1.45 -10.32
C GLY A 23 -4.30 -0.76 -10.61
N TYR A 24 -3.53 -0.48 -9.57
CA TYR A 24 -2.25 0.22 -9.68
C TYR A 24 -1.15 -0.58 -9.00
N PHE A 25 0.02 -0.59 -9.63
CA PHE A 25 1.22 -1.25 -9.15
C PHE A 25 2.33 -0.21 -9.15
N GLY A 26 2.71 0.24 -7.99
CA GLY A 26 3.77 1.23 -7.82
C GLY A 26 5.07 0.60 -7.35
N SER A 27 6.14 1.38 -7.35
CA SER A 27 7.45 1.00 -6.84
C SER A 27 8.13 -0.16 -7.57
N GLY A 28 9.22 -0.60 -7.04
CA GLY A 28 9.97 -1.76 -7.51
C GLY A 28 11.43 -1.48 -7.78
N ILE A 29 12.16 -2.55 -8.11
CA ILE A 29 13.59 -2.49 -8.42
C ILE A 29 13.80 -2.76 -9.91
N THR A 30 14.46 -1.82 -10.57
CA THR A 30 15.04 -2.03 -11.90
C THR A 30 16.56 -2.04 -11.81
N SER A 31 17.21 -0.90 -12.01
CA SER A 31 18.62 -0.66 -11.70
C SER A 31 18.81 0.11 -10.37
N GLY A 32 17.73 0.41 -9.68
CA GLY A 32 17.59 1.14 -8.41
C GLY A 32 16.12 1.26 -8.06
N SER A 33 15.80 2.02 -7.02
CA SER A 33 14.42 2.30 -6.62
C SER A 33 13.65 3.00 -7.72
N SER A 34 12.40 2.61 -7.96
CA SER A 34 11.56 3.15 -9.02
C SER A 34 10.40 3.98 -8.45
N THR A 35 10.07 5.07 -9.13
CA THR A 35 8.83 5.84 -8.90
C THR A 35 7.70 5.38 -9.80
N ALA A 36 8.00 4.55 -10.82
CA ALA A 36 7.07 4.19 -11.87
C ALA A 36 5.85 3.46 -11.34
N THR A 37 4.70 3.81 -11.89
CA THR A 37 3.43 3.14 -11.62
C THR A 37 2.86 2.57 -12.92
N ASP A 38 2.48 1.30 -12.85
CA ASP A 38 1.70 0.63 -13.89
C ASP A 38 0.23 0.56 -13.48
N ARG A 39 -0.66 0.69 -14.46
CA ARG A 39 -2.11 0.57 -14.27
C ARG A 39 -2.67 -0.59 -15.06
N ILE A 40 -3.38 -1.49 -14.40
CA ILE A 40 -4.20 -2.50 -15.07
C ILE A 40 -5.62 -1.99 -15.29
N THR A 41 -6.13 -2.18 -16.49
CA THR A 41 -7.55 -1.99 -16.81
C THR A 41 -8.26 -3.34 -16.69
N PHE A 42 -9.12 -3.50 -15.70
CA PHE A 42 -9.76 -4.79 -15.42
C PHE A 42 -10.67 -5.27 -16.55
N ALA A 43 -11.38 -4.35 -17.21
CA ALA A 43 -12.28 -4.71 -18.33
C ALA A 43 -11.56 -5.37 -19.52
N THR A 44 -10.30 -5.04 -19.75
CA THR A 44 -9.50 -5.55 -20.87
C THR A 44 -8.34 -6.44 -20.44
N SER A 45 -8.08 -6.52 -19.14
CA SER A 45 -6.91 -7.21 -18.55
C SER A 45 -5.58 -6.70 -19.13
N THR A 46 -5.51 -5.41 -19.48
CA THR A 46 -4.30 -4.79 -20.03
C THR A 46 -3.56 -3.99 -18.97
N LEU A 47 -2.25 -4.17 -18.92
CA LEU A 47 -1.32 -3.43 -18.07
C LEU A 47 -0.54 -2.43 -18.94
N ALA A 48 -0.40 -1.20 -18.46
CA ALA A 48 0.39 -0.17 -19.13
C ALA A 48 0.96 0.81 -18.11
N ALA A 49 2.12 1.41 -18.44
CA ALA A 49 2.70 2.49 -17.65
C ALA A 49 1.72 3.67 -17.54
N HIS A 50 1.64 4.27 -16.36
CA HIS A 50 0.74 5.38 -16.07
C HIS A 50 1.46 6.48 -15.29
N THR A 51 2.15 7.34 -16.01
CA THR A 51 3.08 8.33 -15.46
C THR A 51 2.42 9.39 -14.58
N ASP A 52 1.13 9.67 -14.76
CA ASP A 52 0.40 10.61 -13.88
C ASP A 52 0.20 10.05 -12.46
N ALA A 53 0.38 8.74 -12.29
CA ALA A 53 0.31 8.06 -11.00
C ALA A 53 1.71 7.67 -10.47
N ASP A 54 2.79 8.13 -11.08
CA ASP A 54 4.13 7.88 -10.57
C ASP A 54 4.27 8.46 -9.15
N GLN A 55 4.96 7.73 -8.30
CA GLN A 55 5.18 8.14 -6.91
C GLN A 55 6.13 9.33 -6.84
N SER A 56 5.99 10.14 -5.79
CA SER A 56 6.86 11.29 -5.53
C SER A 56 8.26 10.88 -5.07
N TYR A 57 8.42 9.64 -4.61
CA TYR A 57 9.70 9.04 -4.20
C TYR A 57 9.87 7.65 -4.80
N GLY A 58 11.10 7.29 -5.10
CA GLY A 58 11.41 5.92 -5.57
C GLY A 58 11.52 4.97 -4.39
N ALA A 59 10.84 3.84 -4.46
CA ALA A 59 10.95 2.78 -3.48
C ALA A 59 11.22 1.43 -4.14
N GLU A 60 11.97 0.56 -3.45
CA GLU A 60 12.18 -0.83 -3.85
C GLU A 60 10.99 -1.70 -3.43
N ALA A 61 10.32 -1.30 -2.35
CA ALA A 61 9.11 -1.90 -1.82
C ALA A 61 8.40 -0.88 -0.93
N ASP A 62 7.10 -0.92 -0.95
CA ASP A 62 6.21 -0.13 -0.10
C ASP A 62 5.04 -0.99 0.38
N GLY A 63 4.34 -0.50 1.41
CA GLY A 63 3.04 -1.04 1.80
C GLY A 63 1.95 -0.26 1.09
N ASP A 64 0.87 -0.91 0.75
CA ASP A 64 -0.25 -0.23 0.13
C ASP A 64 -1.59 -0.62 0.73
N CYS A 65 -2.52 0.31 0.71
CA CYS A 65 -3.90 0.09 1.09
C CYS A 65 -4.82 1.05 0.34
N SER A 66 -6.08 0.71 0.28
CA SER A 66 -7.08 1.59 -0.34
C SER A 66 -8.41 1.55 0.41
N ASP A 67 -9.19 2.60 0.22
CA ASP A 67 -10.55 2.73 0.73
C ASP A 67 -11.60 2.00 -0.15
N ALA A 68 -11.15 1.17 -1.09
CA ALA A 68 -11.99 0.46 -2.06
C ALA A 68 -12.99 1.36 -2.80
N GLY A 69 -12.67 2.65 -2.90
CA GLY A 69 -13.51 3.66 -3.55
C GLY A 69 -14.50 4.36 -2.64
N SER A 70 -14.52 4.10 -1.33
CA SER A 70 -15.43 4.78 -0.38
C SER A 70 -15.18 6.29 -0.33
N PHE A 71 -13.91 6.72 -0.39
CA PHE A 71 -13.49 8.11 -0.49
C PHE A 71 -12.76 8.40 -1.82
N GLY A 72 -12.43 7.37 -2.58
CA GLY A 72 -11.76 7.48 -3.88
C GLY A 72 -10.24 7.54 -3.81
N TYR A 73 -9.62 6.96 -2.78
CA TYR A 73 -8.18 7.03 -2.56
C TYR A 73 -7.52 5.66 -2.38
N GLY A 74 -6.27 5.59 -2.84
CA GLY A 74 -5.31 4.57 -2.48
C GLY A 74 -4.04 5.21 -1.93
N TYR A 75 -3.22 4.44 -1.22
CA TYR A 75 -2.02 4.91 -0.55
C TYR A 75 -0.86 3.97 -0.83
N PHE A 76 0.26 4.53 -1.26
CA PHE A 76 1.57 3.91 -1.28
C PHE A 76 2.33 4.41 -0.06
N VAL A 77 2.63 3.55 0.88
CA VAL A 77 2.98 3.94 2.24
C VAL A 77 4.39 3.50 2.59
N ALA A 78 5.22 4.44 3.00
CA ALA A 78 6.60 4.21 3.41
C ALA A 78 7.42 3.55 2.29
N GLY A 79 8.50 2.91 2.59
CA GLY A 79 9.29 2.18 1.60
C GLY A 79 10.78 2.21 1.89
N TYR A 80 11.53 1.54 1.04
CA TYR A 80 12.99 1.53 1.07
C TYR A 80 13.52 2.04 -0.27
N SER A 81 14.40 3.04 -0.18
CA SER A 81 15.15 3.54 -1.33
C SER A 81 16.64 3.26 -1.10
N SER A 82 17.45 4.18 -0.68
CA SER A 82 18.78 3.94 -0.08
C SER A 82 18.68 3.78 1.44
N GLU A 83 17.57 4.18 2.00
CA GLU A 83 17.21 4.12 3.41
C GLU A 83 15.70 3.92 3.55
N ASN A 84 15.26 3.58 4.76
CA ASN A 84 13.82 3.52 5.04
C ASN A 84 13.23 4.93 5.08
N VAL A 85 12.05 5.09 4.49
CA VAL A 85 11.32 6.37 4.48
C VAL A 85 9.96 6.21 5.17
N ALA A 86 9.42 7.31 5.67
CA ALA A 86 8.07 7.38 6.24
C ALA A 86 7.06 7.99 5.25
N THR A 87 7.52 8.42 4.09
CA THR A 87 6.73 9.14 3.09
C THR A 87 5.57 8.32 2.60
N THR A 88 4.42 8.96 2.45
CA THR A 88 3.24 8.35 1.85
C THR A 88 2.79 9.16 0.66
N ASP A 89 2.53 8.48 -0.44
CA ASP A 89 1.85 9.04 -1.59
C ASP A 89 0.39 8.57 -1.63
N ARG A 90 -0.51 9.48 -1.99
CA ARG A 90 -1.92 9.18 -2.16
C ARG A 90 -2.31 9.29 -3.63
N ILE A 91 -2.87 8.21 -4.18
CA ILE A 91 -3.50 8.24 -5.49
C ILE A 91 -4.98 8.62 -5.36
N THR A 92 -5.44 9.53 -6.22
CA THR A 92 -6.86 9.88 -6.38
C THR A 92 -7.43 9.10 -7.55
N PHE A 93 -8.34 8.17 -7.30
CA PHE A 93 -8.84 7.26 -8.35
C PHE A 93 -9.62 7.95 -9.46
N SER A 94 -10.36 9.02 -9.15
CA SER A 94 -11.14 9.76 -10.16
C SER A 94 -10.29 10.46 -11.21
N THR A 95 -9.06 10.84 -10.86
CA THR A 95 -8.09 11.49 -11.76
C THR A 95 -6.97 10.57 -12.19
N SER A 96 -6.79 9.44 -11.50
CA SER A 96 -5.64 8.54 -11.63
C SER A 96 -4.29 9.26 -11.43
N THR A 97 -4.23 10.20 -10.50
CA THR A 97 -3.02 10.99 -10.20
C THR A 97 -2.52 10.74 -8.79
N THR A 98 -1.21 10.72 -8.62
CA THR A 98 -0.55 10.52 -7.32
C THR A 98 0.12 11.81 -6.86
N ALA A 99 0.10 12.05 -5.55
CA ALA A 99 0.81 13.15 -4.92
C ALA A 99 1.22 12.79 -3.50
N ALA A 100 2.33 13.37 -3.02
CA ALA A 100 2.77 13.25 -1.64
C ALA A 100 1.67 13.69 -0.66
N HIS A 101 1.45 12.89 0.39
CA HIS A 101 0.42 13.14 1.39
C HIS A 101 0.97 12.97 2.81
N THR A 102 1.55 14.05 3.33
CA THR A 102 2.33 14.05 4.57
C THR A 102 1.55 13.66 5.82
N ASP A 103 0.24 13.91 5.86
CA ASP A 103 -0.61 13.54 7.00
C ASP A 103 -0.79 12.02 7.13
N ALA A 104 -0.53 11.27 6.06
CA ALA A 104 -0.56 9.81 6.05
C ALA A 104 0.85 9.19 6.18
N ASN A 105 1.88 9.95 6.46
CA ASN A 105 3.21 9.41 6.72
C ASN A 105 3.18 8.48 7.94
N THR A 106 3.93 7.37 7.85
CA THR A 106 4.06 6.44 8.97
C THR A 106 4.78 7.08 10.16
N TYR A 107 4.44 6.61 11.36
CA TYR A 107 5.04 7.08 12.61
C TYR A 107 6.59 6.95 12.63
N ILE A 108 7.11 5.89 12.03
CA ILE A 108 8.55 5.70 11.84
C ILE A 108 8.85 5.38 10.38
N ALA A 109 10.05 5.75 9.93
CA ALA A 109 10.58 5.32 8.63
C ALA A 109 10.70 3.79 8.60
N ARG A 110 10.15 3.15 7.58
CA ARG A 110 10.11 1.69 7.48
C ARG A 110 10.12 1.22 6.03
N SER A 111 10.38 -0.05 5.84
CA SER A 111 10.26 -0.74 4.56
C SER A 111 9.17 -1.81 4.67
N PRO A 112 7.90 -1.44 4.59
CA PRO A 112 6.82 -2.40 4.62
C PRO A 112 6.75 -3.16 3.29
N PHE A 113 6.20 -4.37 3.35
CA PHE A 113 5.89 -5.19 2.20
C PHE A 113 4.43 -5.60 2.16
N SER A 114 3.63 -5.14 3.12
CA SER A 114 2.22 -5.50 3.17
C SER A 114 1.35 -4.43 3.79
N GLY A 115 0.19 -4.25 3.21
CA GLY A 115 -0.89 -3.43 3.73
C GLY A 115 -2.23 -4.17 3.63
N ASN A 116 -3.12 -3.87 4.54
CA ASN A 116 -4.48 -4.39 4.58
C ASN A 116 -5.48 -3.26 4.69
N SER A 117 -6.72 -3.51 4.30
CA SER A 117 -7.79 -2.53 4.38
C SER A 117 -9.12 -3.22 4.69
N ASP A 118 -9.96 -2.56 5.49
CA ASP A 118 -11.36 -2.93 5.62
C ASP A 118 -12.23 -2.40 4.46
N GLY A 119 -11.60 -1.68 3.53
CA GLY A 119 -12.23 -1.14 2.33
C GLY A 119 -13.11 0.10 2.56
N THR A 120 -13.29 0.54 3.80
CA THR A 120 -14.23 1.61 4.13
C THR A 120 -13.72 2.63 5.12
N THR A 121 -13.07 2.18 6.19
CA THR A 121 -12.73 3.03 7.35
C THR A 121 -11.24 3.16 7.56
N TYR A 122 -10.52 2.02 7.47
CA TYR A 122 -9.11 1.94 7.85
C TYR A 122 -8.26 1.15 6.87
N GLY A 123 -7.06 1.67 6.61
CA GLY A 123 -5.95 0.91 6.07
C GLY A 123 -4.92 0.62 7.16
N TYR A 124 -4.28 -0.52 7.10
CA TYR A 124 -3.27 -0.97 8.06
C TYR A 124 -1.98 -1.31 7.34
N ILE A 125 -0.89 -0.74 7.80
CA ILE A 125 0.45 -1.03 7.34
C ILE A 125 1.15 -1.78 8.45
N THR A 126 1.41 -3.04 8.22
CA THR A 126 2.10 -3.92 9.15
C THR A 126 3.44 -4.31 8.58
N GLU A 127 4.39 -4.57 9.41
CA GLU A 127 5.73 -4.96 9.04
C GLU A 127 6.73 -3.80 8.98
N SER A 128 7.93 -4.13 9.36
CA SER A 128 9.10 -3.27 9.20
C SER A 128 10.33 -4.13 8.93
N GLY A 129 11.06 -3.82 7.89
CA GLY A 129 12.40 -4.37 7.65
C GLY A 129 13.41 -4.13 8.77
N LEU A 130 13.03 -3.36 9.79
CA LEU A 130 13.87 -2.99 10.94
C LEU A 130 13.72 -3.92 12.16
N GLY A 131 12.97 -5.01 12.06
CA GLY A 131 12.78 -5.93 13.18
C GLY A 131 11.86 -5.39 14.28
N VAL A 132 10.93 -4.51 13.95
CA VAL A 132 9.83 -4.06 14.81
C VAL A 132 8.52 -4.70 14.37
N ALA A 133 7.61 -4.88 15.31
CA ALA A 133 6.30 -5.46 15.04
C ALA A 133 5.21 -4.40 14.85
N ASP A 134 5.58 -3.13 14.86
CA ASP A 134 4.67 -1.99 14.89
C ASP A 134 3.77 -1.91 13.66
N ALA A 135 2.54 -1.48 13.89
CA ALA A 135 1.58 -1.19 12.85
C ALA A 135 1.20 0.29 12.83
N ASP A 136 0.99 0.81 11.65
CA ASP A 136 0.31 2.10 11.44
C ASP A 136 -1.07 1.89 10.85
N ARG A 137 -1.98 2.80 11.17
CA ARG A 137 -3.34 2.80 10.67
C ARG A 137 -3.64 4.15 10.01
N ILE A 138 -4.11 4.10 8.77
CA ILE A 138 -4.65 5.26 8.06
C ILE A 138 -6.16 5.29 8.26
N THR A 139 -6.70 6.42 8.74
CA THR A 139 -8.13 6.66 8.80
C THR A 139 -8.57 7.29 7.47
N PHE A 140 -9.34 6.59 6.66
CA PHE A 140 -9.65 7.03 5.29
C PHE A 140 -10.44 8.33 5.23
N SER A 141 -11.38 8.56 6.14
CA SER A 141 -12.18 9.79 6.16
C SER A 141 -11.38 11.08 6.40
N THR A 142 -10.20 10.96 7.02
CA THR A 142 -9.31 12.08 7.28
C THR A 142 -8.01 12.03 6.49
N SER A 143 -7.70 10.87 5.90
CA SER A 143 -6.40 10.58 5.27
C SER A 143 -5.21 10.79 6.22
N VAL A 144 -5.36 10.47 7.51
CA VAL A 144 -4.33 10.65 8.53
C VAL A 144 -3.85 9.28 9.02
N ALA A 145 -2.53 9.12 9.11
CA ALA A 145 -1.91 7.95 9.71
C ALA A 145 -1.58 8.17 11.19
N ALA A 146 -1.67 7.09 11.96
CA ALA A 146 -1.22 7.05 13.36
C ALA A 146 -0.76 5.65 13.73
N GLN A 147 0.20 5.56 14.64
CA GLN A 147 0.59 4.26 15.21
C GLN A 147 -0.63 3.57 15.83
N ASN A 148 -0.75 2.27 15.59
CA ASN A 148 -1.81 1.44 16.16
C ASN A 148 -1.23 0.18 16.80
N THR A 149 -0.96 0.27 18.09
CA THR A 149 -0.32 -0.81 18.85
C THR A 149 -1.17 -2.08 18.98
N ASP A 150 -2.48 -1.95 18.85
CA ASP A 150 -3.40 -3.11 18.91
C ASP A 150 -3.31 -3.98 17.63
N ALA A 151 -2.79 -3.43 16.54
CA ALA A 151 -2.58 -4.14 15.28
C ALA A 151 -1.14 -4.64 15.09
N ASN A 152 -0.30 -4.52 16.11
CA ASN A 152 1.07 -4.98 16.04
C ASN A 152 1.16 -6.48 15.72
N LEU A 153 2.14 -6.87 14.93
CA LEU A 153 2.41 -8.28 14.68
C LEU A 153 2.84 -8.98 15.98
N ALA A 154 2.38 -10.20 16.18
CA ALA A 154 2.79 -11.02 17.33
C ALA A 154 4.30 -11.34 17.33
N THR A 155 4.92 -11.33 16.17
CA THR A 155 6.34 -11.58 15.97
C THR A 155 6.87 -10.67 14.87
N THR A 156 8.04 -10.09 15.08
CA THR A 156 8.73 -9.31 14.03
C THR A 156 9.05 -10.19 12.83
N ARG A 157 8.70 -9.73 11.64
CA ARG A 157 9.00 -10.42 10.39
C ARG A 157 8.97 -9.45 9.22
N ARG A 158 9.61 -9.82 8.15
CA ARG A 158 9.72 -9.04 6.91
C ARG A 158 9.40 -9.91 5.69
N ASN A 159 9.16 -9.27 4.55
CA ASN A 159 8.79 -9.93 3.30
C ASN A 159 7.50 -10.75 3.45
N THR A 160 6.51 -10.16 4.09
CA THR A 160 5.18 -10.75 4.24
C THR A 160 4.31 -10.45 3.03
N GLY A 161 3.27 -11.23 2.85
CA GLY A 161 2.14 -10.89 2.01
C GLY A 161 0.93 -10.54 2.85
N SER A 162 -0.06 -9.93 2.24
CA SER A 162 -1.32 -9.60 2.90
C SER A 162 -2.52 -9.96 2.04
N LEU A 163 -3.61 -10.24 2.70
CA LEU A 163 -4.93 -10.34 2.09
C LEU A 163 -6.01 -9.94 3.09
N SER A 164 -7.16 -9.54 2.60
CA SER A 164 -8.31 -9.16 3.41
C SER A 164 -9.58 -9.81 2.85
N ASP A 165 -10.52 -10.16 3.71
CA ASP A 165 -11.88 -10.51 3.31
C ASP A 165 -12.76 -9.28 3.08
N GLY A 166 -12.18 -8.09 3.23
CA GLY A 166 -12.84 -6.80 3.18
C GLY A 166 -13.22 -6.33 4.58
N PRO A 167 -14.47 -6.52 5.05
CA PRO A 167 -14.95 -5.79 6.20
C PRO A 167 -14.53 -6.37 7.56
N THR A 168 -14.08 -7.62 7.63
CA THR A 168 -13.95 -8.33 8.93
C THR A 168 -12.53 -8.60 9.34
N TYR A 169 -11.71 -9.17 8.44
CA TYR A 169 -10.35 -9.60 8.77
C TYR A 169 -9.33 -9.22 7.70
N GLY A 170 -8.19 -8.73 8.16
CA GLY A 170 -6.96 -8.64 7.39
C GLY A 170 -5.96 -9.69 7.88
N TYR A 171 -5.22 -10.28 6.97
CA TYR A 171 -4.23 -11.32 7.25
C TYR A 171 -2.87 -10.88 6.76
N THR A 172 -1.86 -10.98 7.62
CA THR A 172 -0.45 -10.85 7.24
C THR A 172 0.19 -12.23 7.31
N ILE A 173 0.68 -12.72 6.19
CA ILE A 173 1.09 -14.12 6.01
C ILE A 173 2.54 -14.24 5.57
N GLY A 174 3.18 -15.34 5.99
CA GLY A 174 4.57 -15.65 5.62
C GLY A 174 5.59 -14.74 6.29
N GLY A 175 6.65 -14.46 5.55
CA GLY A 175 7.76 -13.63 5.99
C GLY A 175 8.90 -14.42 6.62
N ILE A 176 9.99 -13.70 6.87
CA ILE A 176 11.20 -14.20 7.57
C ILE A 176 11.42 -13.38 8.84
N THR A 177 11.83 -14.02 9.89
CA THR A 177 12.22 -13.44 11.19
C THR A 177 13.70 -13.14 11.24
#